data_298338ffaad17787904228d60311f743
#
_entry.id   298338ffaad17787904228d60311f743
#
_cell.length_a   1.000
_cell.length_b   1.000
_cell.length_c   1.000
_cell.angle_alpha   90.00
_cell.angle_beta   90.00
_cell.angle_gamma   90.00
#
_symmetry.space_group_name_H-M   'P 1'
#
loop_
_entity.id
_entity.type
_entity.pdbx_description
1 polymer ?
#
loop_
_entity_poly.entity_id
_entity_poly.type
_entity_poly.pdbx_seq_one_letter_code
_entity_poly.pdbx_strand_id
1 'polypeptide(L)'
;MDALPDFSLLRPRTLDELMRARAENSASSLLGGGTDLIVNIRRGIVAPPVLIDVNDVSELRGIKADADAFEIGAAATLADLAAHAEVARHYPVVAQAAAHIAGPTHRNMGTVGGNLALDTRCIYYNQSEWWRAANNHCLKTTGEICHVAPKSRGVCFATFSGDLAPALLTLDAEIDIAGPAGRRTIPLADLYIGYARQDEPVTETRGDGKYFLSLRRGEIITAVRARNTPGLRSAYDKIRIRRSIEYPVTGVAVALRREGEKLTDLRVAFTGTNPRPVRLAGTAELCGGVLDARVFAGLDALVRDQIMAMKTTFTPGHYRRRVAGVLARRLVQRLFD
;
A
#
# COMPACT_ATOMS: atom_id res chain seq x y z
N MET A 1 17.71 18.36 17.04
CA MET A 1 17.60 17.25 16.06
C MET A 1 18.55 16.19 16.55
N ASP A 2 18.04 15.03 16.90
CA ASP A 2 18.89 13.95 17.34
C ASP A 2 19.76 13.50 16.16
N ALA A 3 21.02 13.16 16.42
CA ALA A 3 21.92 12.63 15.41
C ALA A 3 21.35 11.32 14.87
N LEU A 4 21.58 11.05 13.58
CA LEU A 4 21.27 9.73 13.04
C LEU A 4 22.12 8.68 13.77
N PRO A 5 21.57 7.50 14.10
CA PRO A 5 22.38 6.40 14.59
C PRO A 5 23.40 5.99 13.52
N ASP A 6 24.52 5.43 13.97
CA ASP A 6 25.51 4.88 13.05
C ASP A 6 24.95 3.68 12.30
N PHE A 7 25.22 3.62 11.00
CA PHE A 7 24.88 2.49 10.13
C PHE A 7 25.91 2.36 9.00
N SER A 8 26.10 1.16 8.52
CA SER A 8 26.85 0.89 7.29
C SER A 8 25.92 0.94 6.08
N LEU A 9 26.43 1.42 4.94
CA LEU A 9 25.68 1.47 3.66
C LEU A 9 26.32 0.52 2.65
N LEU A 10 25.53 -0.47 2.19
CA LEU A 10 25.91 -1.38 1.11
C LEU A 10 25.18 -0.98 -0.17
N ARG A 11 25.89 -1.08 -1.33
CA ARG A 11 25.38 -0.69 -2.64
C ARG A 11 25.58 -1.82 -3.65
N PRO A 12 24.75 -2.87 -3.62
CA PRO A 12 24.78 -3.92 -4.63
C PRO A 12 24.32 -3.38 -5.98
N ARG A 13 24.87 -3.96 -7.06
CA ARG A 13 24.52 -3.60 -8.45
C ARG A 13 23.72 -4.66 -9.17
N THR A 14 23.72 -5.88 -8.65
CA THR A 14 22.96 -7.02 -9.19
C THR A 14 22.04 -7.61 -8.11
N LEU A 15 21.01 -8.33 -8.54
CA LEU A 15 20.10 -9.02 -7.62
C LEU A 15 20.84 -10.05 -6.77
N ASP A 16 21.82 -10.75 -7.33
CA ASP A 16 22.61 -11.74 -6.60
C ASP A 16 23.50 -11.10 -5.53
N GLU A 17 24.08 -9.94 -5.80
CA GLU A 17 24.81 -9.17 -4.79
C GLU A 17 23.88 -8.69 -3.68
N LEU A 18 22.68 -8.22 -4.04
CA LEU A 18 21.67 -7.78 -3.08
C LEU A 18 21.25 -8.94 -2.17
N MET A 19 20.99 -10.11 -2.73
CA MET A 19 20.58 -11.29 -1.97
C MET A 19 21.67 -11.76 -1.02
N ARG A 20 22.94 -11.74 -1.45
CA ARG A 20 24.10 -12.06 -0.58
C ARG A 20 24.22 -11.05 0.56
N ALA A 21 24.20 -9.75 0.24
CA ALA A 21 24.27 -8.69 1.25
C ALA A 21 23.15 -8.83 2.29
N ARG A 22 21.93 -9.20 1.83
CA ARG A 22 20.78 -9.42 2.72
C ARG A 22 20.92 -10.65 3.60
N ALA A 23 21.48 -11.73 3.08
CA ALA A 23 21.74 -12.96 3.83
C ALA A 23 22.81 -12.76 4.92
N GLU A 24 23.90 -12.07 4.59
CA GLU A 24 25.00 -11.76 5.51
C GLU A 24 24.58 -10.75 6.59
N ASN A 25 23.60 -9.87 6.31
CA ASN A 25 23.17 -8.81 7.20
C ASN A 25 21.67 -8.93 7.53
N SER A 26 21.31 -9.93 8.32
CA SER A 26 19.90 -10.26 8.61
C SER A 26 19.10 -9.17 9.33
N ALA A 27 19.77 -8.22 10.00
CA ALA A 27 19.18 -7.05 10.66
C ALA A 27 19.19 -5.78 9.75
N SER A 28 19.61 -5.93 8.47
CA SER A 28 19.62 -4.80 7.53
C SER A 28 18.22 -4.36 7.14
N SER A 29 18.10 -3.10 6.70
CA SER A 29 16.91 -2.59 6.02
C SER A 29 17.21 -2.23 4.57
N LEU A 30 16.26 -2.48 3.67
CA LEU A 30 16.38 -2.06 2.28
C LEU A 30 16.13 -0.55 2.18
N LEU A 31 16.99 0.14 1.47
CA LEU A 31 16.89 1.56 1.19
C LEU A 31 16.56 1.75 -0.30
N GLY A 32 15.31 2.12 -0.59
CA GLY A 32 14.94 2.71 -1.87
C GLY A 32 15.20 4.21 -1.85
N GLY A 33 14.18 5.03 -2.08
CA GLY A 33 14.33 6.49 -2.03
C GLY A 33 14.53 7.11 -0.64
N GLY A 34 14.48 6.35 0.44
CA GLY A 34 14.66 6.82 1.82
C GLY A 34 13.56 7.75 2.35
N THR A 35 12.54 8.07 1.57
CA THR A 35 11.50 9.05 1.90
C THR A 35 10.61 8.65 3.08
N ASP A 36 10.59 7.37 3.45
CA ASP A 36 9.99 6.88 4.68
C ASP A 36 11.06 6.37 5.66
N LEU A 37 11.98 5.52 5.24
CA LEU A 37 12.95 4.87 6.12
C LEU A 37 13.86 5.86 6.85
N ILE A 38 14.46 6.83 6.15
CA ILE A 38 15.35 7.82 6.78
C ILE A 38 14.58 8.70 7.77
N VAL A 39 13.33 9.04 7.46
CA VAL A 39 12.48 9.79 8.40
C VAL A 39 12.21 8.97 9.67
N ASN A 40 12.03 7.66 9.53
CA ASN A 40 11.79 6.76 10.66
C ASN A 40 13.04 6.56 11.52
N ILE A 41 14.22 6.48 10.91
CA ILE A 41 15.50 6.45 11.61
C ILE A 41 15.67 7.75 12.43
N ARG A 42 15.43 8.91 11.82
CA ARG A 42 15.50 10.23 12.52
C ARG A 42 14.52 10.35 13.69
N ARG A 43 13.39 9.65 13.65
CA ARG A 43 12.39 9.63 14.73
C ARG A 43 12.68 8.57 15.79
N GLY A 44 13.75 7.82 15.68
CA GLY A 44 14.05 6.69 16.56
C GLY A 44 13.00 5.56 16.48
N ILE A 45 12.29 5.45 15.36
CA ILE A 45 11.29 4.38 15.15
C ILE A 45 12.00 3.08 14.82
N VAL A 46 13.02 3.14 13.99
CA VAL A 46 13.90 2.03 13.62
C VAL A 46 15.37 2.49 13.66
N ALA A 47 16.28 1.55 13.96
CA ALA A 47 17.72 1.80 13.99
C ALA A 47 18.47 0.60 13.37
N PRO A 48 18.33 0.35 12.06
CA PRO A 48 19.01 -0.76 11.41
C PRO A 48 20.53 -0.49 11.38
N PRO A 49 21.37 -1.48 11.72
CA PRO A 49 22.84 -1.32 11.70
C PRO A 49 23.38 -1.27 10.27
N VAL A 50 22.64 -1.78 9.30
CA VAL A 50 23.04 -1.81 7.88
C VAL A 50 21.87 -1.38 7.02
N LEU A 51 22.13 -0.46 6.10
CA LEU A 51 21.23 -0.11 5.00
C LEU A 51 21.76 -0.72 3.70
N ILE A 52 20.88 -1.33 2.91
CA ILE A 52 21.20 -1.88 1.60
C ILE A 52 20.45 -1.07 0.57
N ASP A 53 21.18 -0.24 -0.17
CA ASP A 53 20.64 0.62 -1.22
C ASP A 53 20.33 -0.21 -2.47
N VAL A 54 19.05 -0.22 -2.87
CA VAL A 54 18.57 -1.02 -4.01
C VAL A 54 18.53 -0.24 -5.33
N ASN A 55 18.88 1.06 -5.31
CA ASN A 55 18.67 1.92 -6.47
C ASN A 55 19.59 1.59 -7.66
N ASP A 56 20.76 1.00 -7.42
CA ASP A 56 21.71 0.61 -8.47
C ASP A 56 21.54 -0.84 -8.95
N VAL A 57 20.60 -1.59 -8.40
CA VAL A 57 20.30 -2.98 -8.83
C VAL A 57 19.52 -2.95 -10.14
N SER A 58 20.19 -3.31 -11.24
CA SER A 58 19.65 -3.17 -12.60
C SER A 58 18.36 -3.94 -12.83
N GLU A 59 18.25 -5.15 -12.28
CA GLU A 59 17.09 -6.04 -12.41
C GLU A 59 15.84 -5.55 -11.69
N LEU A 60 15.99 -4.60 -10.77
CA LEU A 60 14.87 -4.00 -10.05
C LEU A 60 14.35 -2.72 -10.71
N ARG A 61 14.99 -2.28 -11.78
CA ARG A 61 14.66 -1.02 -12.47
C ARG A 61 13.86 -1.28 -13.74
N GLY A 62 13.28 -0.20 -14.26
CA GLY A 62 12.59 -0.22 -15.54
C GLY A 62 11.08 -0.40 -15.43
N ILE A 63 10.42 0.07 -16.47
CA ILE A 63 8.99 -0.03 -16.67
C ILE A 63 8.80 -0.49 -18.11
N LYS A 64 8.16 -1.65 -18.29
CA LYS A 64 7.72 -2.16 -19.57
C LYS A 64 6.19 -2.16 -19.53
N ALA A 65 5.57 -1.51 -20.47
CA ALA A 65 4.11 -1.47 -20.56
C ALA A 65 3.67 -1.31 -22.00
N ASP A 66 2.64 -2.00 -22.37
CA ASP A 66 1.96 -1.93 -23.67
C ASP A 66 0.45 -2.12 -23.50
N ALA A 67 -0.26 -2.41 -24.59
CA ALA A 67 -1.70 -2.64 -24.57
C ALA A 67 -2.09 -3.96 -23.88
N ASP A 68 -1.19 -4.93 -23.74
CA ASP A 68 -1.50 -6.28 -23.27
C ASP A 68 -1.10 -6.48 -21.80
N ALA A 69 0.04 -5.92 -21.38
CA ALA A 69 0.56 -6.12 -20.03
C ALA A 69 1.50 -4.98 -19.59
N PHE A 70 1.81 -4.96 -18.30
CA PHE A 70 2.95 -4.21 -17.78
C PHE A 70 3.80 -5.08 -16.85
N GLU A 71 5.08 -4.72 -16.78
CA GLU A 71 6.04 -5.16 -15.77
C GLU A 71 6.78 -3.93 -15.24
N ILE A 72 6.72 -3.70 -13.95
CA ILE A 72 7.33 -2.54 -13.27
C ILE A 72 8.29 -3.06 -12.22
N GLY A 73 9.57 -2.73 -12.34
CA GLY A 73 10.59 -3.08 -11.35
C GLY A 73 10.36 -2.39 -10.01
N ALA A 74 10.70 -3.07 -8.93
CA ALA A 74 10.46 -2.58 -7.57
C ALA A 74 11.24 -1.31 -7.22
N ALA A 75 12.40 -1.06 -7.85
CA ALA A 75 13.19 0.16 -7.71
C ALA A 75 12.83 1.25 -8.74
N ALA A 76 11.86 1.03 -9.63
CA ALA A 76 11.34 2.09 -10.49
C ALA A 76 10.77 3.22 -9.63
N THR A 77 11.05 4.49 -10.00
CA THR A 77 10.58 5.62 -9.22
C THR A 77 9.09 5.88 -9.43
N LEU A 78 8.44 6.44 -8.42
CA LEU A 78 7.05 6.84 -8.52
C LEU A 78 6.85 7.97 -9.55
N ALA A 79 7.88 8.79 -9.80
CA ALA A 79 7.87 9.83 -10.81
C ALA A 79 7.89 9.24 -12.22
N ASP A 80 8.79 8.30 -12.49
CA ASP A 80 8.86 7.60 -13.78
C ASP A 80 7.54 6.87 -14.06
N LEU A 81 6.98 6.20 -13.06
CA LEU A 81 5.69 5.50 -13.19
C LEU A 81 4.55 6.46 -13.51
N ALA A 82 4.46 7.60 -12.80
CA ALA A 82 3.42 8.60 -13.03
C ALA A 82 3.52 9.27 -14.42
N ALA A 83 4.73 9.38 -14.97
CA ALA A 83 5.00 10.01 -16.27
C ALA A 83 5.02 9.03 -17.43
N HIS A 84 4.93 7.71 -17.19
CA HIS A 84 5.07 6.70 -18.24
C HIS A 84 3.85 6.67 -19.16
N ALA A 85 4.04 7.02 -20.43
CA ALA A 85 2.95 7.24 -21.40
C ALA A 85 2.04 6.02 -21.58
N GLU A 86 2.63 4.82 -21.76
CA GLU A 86 1.84 3.59 -21.96
C GLU A 86 1.09 3.16 -20.70
N VAL A 87 1.66 3.39 -19.51
CA VAL A 87 0.95 3.15 -18.24
C VAL A 87 -0.22 4.14 -18.09
N ALA A 88 -0.01 5.40 -18.41
CA ALA A 88 -1.09 6.41 -18.35
C ALA A 88 -2.22 6.10 -19.36
N ARG A 89 -1.85 5.57 -20.53
CA ARG A 89 -2.79 5.24 -21.61
C ARG A 89 -3.62 3.97 -21.30
N HIS A 90 -2.95 2.90 -20.90
CA HIS A 90 -3.57 1.57 -20.78
C HIS A 90 -3.96 1.19 -19.36
N TYR A 91 -3.32 1.79 -18.34
CA TYR A 91 -3.52 1.52 -16.91
C TYR A 91 -3.68 2.82 -16.11
N PRO A 92 -4.64 3.70 -16.46
CA PRO A 92 -4.73 5.05 -15.89
C PRO A 92 -4.85 5.06 -14.37
N VAL A 93 -5.46 4.06 -13.74
CA VAL A 93 -5.53 3.92 -12.27
C VAL A 93 -4.15 3.88 -11.63
N VAL A 94 -3.16 3.24 -12.27
CA VAL A 94 -1.79 3.11 -11.75
C VAL A 94 -1.03 4.43 -11.87
N ALA A 95 -1.08 5.08 -13.04
CA ALA A 95 -0.45 6.38 -13.26
C ALA A 95 -1.05 7.47 -12.32
N GLN A 96 -2.38 7.48 -12.17
CA GLN A 96 -3.09 8.40 -11.26
C GLN A 96 -2.69 8.15 -9.81
N ALA A 97 -2.66 6.89 -9.35
CA ALA A 97 -2.22 6.55 -8.00
C ALA A 97 -0.79 7.05 -7.74
N ALA A 98 0.15 6.75 -8.65
CA ALA A 98 1.53 7.21 -8.55
C ALA A 98 1.63 8.74 -8.49
N ALA A 99 0.89 9.46 -9.34
CA ALA A 99 0.87 10.93 -9.37
C ALA A 99 0.32 11.56 -8.08
N HIS A 100 -0.56 10.86 -7.37
CA HIS A 100 -1.15 11.32 -6.10
C HIS A 100 -0.26 11.07 -4.87
N ILE A 101 0.82 10.29 -4.98
CA ILE A 101 1.72 10.02 -3.85
C ILE A 101 2.52 11.26 -3.51
N ALA A 102 2.50 11.64 -2.24
CA ALA A 102 3.34 12.68 -1.63
C ALA A 102 3.47 13.97 -2.49
N GLY A 103 4.69 14.49 -2.66
CA GLY A 103 5.03 15.61 -3.54
C GLY A 103 6.05 15.20 -4.62
N PRO A 104 6.33 16.07 -5.60
CA PRO A 104 7.23 15.76 -6.71
C PRO A 104 8.61 15.27 -6.26
N THR A 105 9.23 15.95 -5.30
CA THR A 105 10.56 15.60 -4.78
C THR A 105 10.58 14.22 -4.11
N HIS A 106 9.48 13.83 -3.44
CA HIS A 106 9.37 12.49 -2.85
C HIS A 106 9.19 11.43 -3.94
N ARG A 107 8.40 11.72 -4.99
CA ARG A 107 8.19 10.76 -6.09
C ARG A 107 9.46 10.51 -6.91
N ASN A 108 10.33 11.51 -7.05
CA ASN A 108 11.62 11.33 -7.73
C ASN A 108 12.54 10.35 -7.01
N MET A 109 12.33 10.10 -5.73
CA MET A 109 13.14 9.20 -4.91
C MET A 109 12.38 7.94 -4.49
N GLY A 110 11.10 8.06 -4.15
CA GLY A 110 10.28 6.95 -3.69
C GLY A 110 10.09 5.90 -4.79
N THR A 111 10.13 4.63 -4.41
CA THR A 111 10.09 3.48 -5.33
C THR A 111 8.76 2.74 -5.25
N VAL A 112 8.44 2.00 -6.31
CA VAL A 112 7.25 1.15 -6.41
C VAL A 112 7.24 0.10 -5.30
N GLY A 113 8.31 -0.66 -5.12
CA GLY A 113 8.42 -1.67 -4.07
C GLY A 113 8.33 -1.07 -2.66
N GLY A 114 8.96 0.11 -2.45
CA GLY A 114 8.86 0.84 -1.19
C GLY A 114 7.43 1.31 -0.88
N ASN A 115 6.64 1.68 -1.89
CA ASN A 115 5.24 2.05 -1.70
C ASN A 115 4.35 0.83 -1.42
N LEU A 116 4.61 -0.31 -2.07
CA LEU A 116 3.86 -1.55 -1.82
C LEU A 116 4.16 -2.14 -0.43
N ALA A 117 5.40 -2.02 0.04
CA ALA A 117 5.83 -2.47 1.37
C ALA A 117 5.83 -1.34 2.43
N LEU A 118 5.14 -0.21 2.16
CA LEU A 118 5.10 0.93 3.07
C LEU A 118 4.58 0.51 4.44
N ASP A 119 5.34 0.84 5.48
CA ASP A 119 4.96 0.49 6.85
C ASP A 119 3.66 1.17 7.29
N THR A 120 2.86 0.47 8.06
CA THR A 120 1.60 0.99 8.62
C THR A 120 1.87 2.06 9.68
N ARG A 121 1.00 3.07 9.77
CA ARG A 121 1.19 4.24 10.63
C ARG A 121 -0.03 4.58 11.46
N CYS A 122 0.22 5.23 12.61
CA CYS A 122 -0.79 5.92 13.38
C CYS A 122 -0.17 7.10 14.13
N ILE A 123 -1.03 8.00 14.63
CA ILE A 123 -0.59 9.21 15.34
C ILE A 123 0.26 8.91 16.59
N TYR A 124 0.08 7.78 17.23
CA TYR A 124 0.84 7.37 18.42
C TYR A 124 2.21 6.79 18.05
N TYR A 125 2.28 5.97 17.01
CA TYR A 125 3.52 5.39 16.51
C TYR A 125 4.44 6.44 15.89
N ASN A 126 3.88 7.47 15.27
CA ASN A 126 4.62 8.55 14.60
C ASN A 126 5.20 9.61 15.55
N GLN A 127 5.09 9.45 16.85
CA GLN A 127 5.66 10.38 17.84
C GLN A 127 7.18 10.18 17.99
N SER A 128 7.83 11.14 18.68
CA SER A 128 9.25 11.01 19.07
C SER A 128 9.45 9.86 20.06
N GLU A 129 10.68 9.36 20.16
CA GLU A 129 11.03 8.31 21.12
C GLU A 129 10.70 8.73 22.55
N TRP A 130 11.05 9.95 22.93
CA TRP A 130 10.71 10.51 24.26
C TRP A 130 9.22 10.44 24.55
N TRP A 131 8.37 10.82 23.59
CA TRP A 131 6.91 10.78 23.77
C TRP A 131 6.40 9.35 23.90
N ARG A 132 6.93 8.44 23.07
CA ARG A 132 6.54 7.01 23.13
C ARG A 132 6.93 6.39 24.46
N ALA A 133 8.17 6.65 24.95
CA ALA A 133 8.65 6.17 26.24
C ALA A 133 7.80 6.71 27.39
N ALA A 134 7.45 8.00 27.39
CA ALA A 134 6.58 8.61 28.41
C ALA A 134 5.15 8.02 28.44
N ASN A 135 4.73 7.37 27.34
CA ASN A 135 3.43 6.70 27.23
C ASN A 135 3.55 5.15 27.22
N ASN A 136 4.62 4.60 27.78
CA ASN A 136 4.88 3.16 27.89
C ASN A 136 4.90 2.46 26.51
N HIS A 137 5.33 3.17 25.46
CA HIS A 137 5.35 2.69 24.09
C HIS A 137 3.97 2.20 23.59
N CYS A 138 3.92 1.48 22.48
CA CYS A 138 2.70 0.87 21.98
C CYS A 138 2.96 -0.55 21.48
N LEU A 139 1.91 -1.31 21.24
CA LEU A 139 1.96 -2.70 20.77
C LEU A 139 2.83 -2.89 19.50
N LYS A 140 2.90 -1.87 18.62
CA LYS A 140 3.72 -1.93 17.40
C LYS A 140 5.23 -1.78 17.68
N THR A 141 5.60 -1.24 18.83
CA THR A 141 6.98 -1.14 19.31
C THR A 141 7.24 -2.18 20.42
N THR A 142 7.53 -1.75 21.61
CA THR A 142 7.88 -2.58 22.78
C THR A 142 6.80 -2.60 23.86
N GLY A 143 5.72 -1.83 23.68
CA GLY A 143 4.60 -1.78 24.63
C GLY A 143 3.57 -2.89 24.42
N GLU A 144 2.61 -3.00 25.34
CA GLU A 144 1.62 -4.08 25.38
C GLU A 144 0.25 -3.64 24.87
N ILE A 145 0.02 -2.35 24.71
CA ILE A 145 -1.30 -1.79 24.41
C ILE A 145 -1.29 -1.07 23.06
N CYS A 146 -2.34 -1.28 22.25
CA CYS A 146 -2.62 -0.44 21.10
C CYS A 146 -3.34 0.84 21.56
N HIS A 147 -2.68 2.00 21.50
CA HIS A 147 -3.30 3.29 21.91
C HIS A 147 -4.46 3.72 21.03
N VAL A 148 -4.58 3.21 19.79
CA VAL A 148 -5.74 3.44 18.92
C VAL A 148 -6.97 2.72 19.46
N ALA A 149 -6.78 1.51 19.98
CA ALA A 149 -7.84 0.65 20.53
C ALA A 149 -7.31 -0.11 21.76
N PRO A 150 -7.29 0.50 22.97
CA PRO A 150 -6.70 -0.12 24.16
C PRO A 150 -7.32 -1.46 24.57
N LYS A 151 -8.57 -1.71 24.14
CA LYS A 151 -9.30 -2.96 24.40
C LYS A 151 -9.13 -4.01 23.28
N SER A 152 -8.17 -3.83 22.37
CA SER A 152 -7.99 -4.68 21.18
C SER A 152 -7.40 -6.07 21.46
N ARG A 153 -7.05 -6.39 22.71
CA ARG A 153 -6.48 -7.69 23.09
C ARG A 153 -5.29 -8.13 22.26
N GLY A 154 -4.33 -7.22 22.03
CA GLY A 154 -3.09 -7.50 21.30
C GLY A 154 -3.15 -7.24 19.79
N VAL A 155 -4.22 -6.66 19.25
CA VAL A 155 -4.33 -6.30 17.82
C VAL A 155 -3.89 -4.86 17.61
N CYS A 156 -2.94 -4.63 16.69
CA CYS A 156 -2.50 -3.30 16.26
C CYS A 156 -3.39 -2.77 15.13
N PHE A 157 -3.85 -1.52 15.26
CA PHE A 157 -4.69 -0.85 14.26
C PHE A 157 -3.94 0.21 13.44
N ALA A 158 -2.61 0.18 13.40
CA ALA A 158 -1.87 1.07 12.52
C ALA A 158 -2.34 0.89 11.07
N THR A 159 -2.50 2.00 10.34
CA THR A 159 -3.15 2.01 9.02
C THR A 159 -2.12 1.91 7.91
N PHE A 160 -2.38 1.08 6.91
CA PHE A 160 -1.67 1.07 5.64
C PHE A 160 -2.12 2.25 4.77
N SER A 161 -1.17 2.95 4.14
CA SER A 161 -1.45 4.20 3.41
C SER A 161 -0.71 4.32 2.07
N GLY A 162 -0.21 3.21 1.50
CA GLY A 162 0.36 3.18 0.16
C GLY A 162 -0.73 3.33 -0.91
N ASP A 163 -0.58 4.27 -1.82
CA ASP A 163 -1.60 4.58 -2.83
C ASP A 163 -1.57 3.61 -4.03
N LEU A 164 -0.43 2.98 -4.34
CA LEU A 164 -0.32 2.03 -5.48
C LEU A 164 -1.08 0.72 -5.23
N ALA A 165 -1.08 0.23 -4.01
CA ALA A 165 -1.67 -1.07 -3.69
C ALA A 165 -3.13 -1.20 -4.11
N PRO A 166 -4.06 -0.28 -3.77
CA PRO A 166 -5.45 -0.39 -4.22
C PRO A 166 -5.59 -0.33 -5.75
N ALA A 167 -4.79 0.51 -6.43
CA ALA A 167 -4.80 0.60 -7.89
C ALA A 167 -4.45 -0.75 -8.53
N LEU A 168 -3.37 -1.36 -8.08
CA LEU A 168 -2.89 -2.65 -8.58
C LEU A 168 -3.82 -3.82 -8.21
N LEU A 169 -4.45 -3.77 -7.04
CA LEU A 169 -5.46 -4.77 -6.64
C LEU A 169 -6.70 -4.77 -7.54
N THR A 170 -7.09 -3.63 -8.12
CA THR A 170 -8.21 -3.59 -9.09
C THR A 170 -7.86 -4.19 -10.45
N LEU A 171 -6.56 -4.38 -10.73
CA LEU A 171 -6.05 -4.97 -11.97
C LEU A 171 -5.63 -6.44 -11.81
N ASP A 172 -5.93 -7.08 -10.67
CA ASP A 172 -5.48 -8.43 -10.34
C ASP A 172 -3.96 -8.63 -10.51
N ALA A 173 -3.18 -7.60 -10.10
CA ALA A 173 -1.74 -7.62 -10.25
C ALA A 173 -1.09 -8.75 -9.44
N GLU A 174 0.06 -9.21 -9.95
CA GLU A 174 0.95 -10.17 -9.32
C GLU A 174 2.27 -9.48 -8.95
N ILE A 175 2.96 -10.01 -7.96
CA ILE A 175 4.31 -9.57 -7.60
C ILE A 175 5.31 -10.72 -7.69
N ASP A 176 6.49 -10.38 -8.14
CA ASP A 176 7.65 -11.25 -8.09
C ASP A 176 8.45 -10.98 -6.83
N ILE A 177 8.85 -12.04 -6.19
CA ILE A 177 9.59 -12.04 -4.94
C ILE A 177 10.85 -12.88 -5.12
N ALA A 178 11.99 -12.35 -4.69
CA ALA A 178 13.22 -13.10 -4.54
C ALA A 178 13.54 -13.28 -3.05
N GLY A 179 14.09 -14.43 -2.70
CA GLY A 179 14.43 -14.77 -1.32
C GLY A 179 15.43 -15.92 -1.22
N PRO A 180 15.86 -16.28 -0.01
CA PRO A 180 16.81 -17.39 0.20
C PRO A 180 16.35 -18.74 -0.37
N ALA A 181 15.03 -18.94 -0.47
CA ALA A 181 14.44 -20.15 -1.05
C ALA A 181 14.25 -20.09 -2.59
N GLY A 182 14.75 -19.03 -3.24
CA GLY A 182 14.59 -18.82 -4.68
C GLY A 182 13.58 -17.71 -5.01
N ARG A 183 13.01 -17.79 -6.21
CA ARG A 183 12.03 -16.82 -6.71
C ARG A 183 10.63 -17.40 -6.69
N ARG A 184 9.65 -16.56 -6.43
CA ARG A 184 8.22 -16.91 -6.49
C ARG A 184 7.40 -15.73 -6.98
N THR A 185 6.27 -16.01 -7.63
CA THR A 185 5.26 -15.03 -8.01
C THR A 185 3.99 -15.33 -7.22
N ILE A 186 3.35 -14.30 -6.69
CA ILE A 186 2.08 -14.40 -5.98
C ILE A 186 1.12 -13.31 -6.42
N PRO A 187 -0.20 -13.51 -6.31
CA PRO A 187 -1.16 -12.40 -6.41
C PRO A 187 -0.79 -11.29 -5.43
N LEU A 188 -0.89 -10.03 -5.84
CA LEU A 188 -0.62 -8.89 -4.95
C LEU A 188 -1.50 -8.91 -3.70
N ALA A 189 -2.72 -9.44 -3.81
CA ALA A 189 -3.62 -9.59 -2.67
C ALA A 189 -3.01 -10.44 -1.55
N ASP A 190 -2.21 -11.45 -1.89
CA ASP A 190 -1.57 -12.37 -0.95
C ASP A 190 -0.31 -11.79 -0.30
N LEU A 191 0.18 -10.63 -0.79
CA LEU A 191 1.23 -9.87 -0.10
C LEU A 191 0.73 -9.35 1.25
N TYR A 192 -0.55 -9.00 1.33
CA TYR A 192 -1.14 -8.36 2.51
C TYR A 192 -1.91 -9.38 3.33
N ILE A 193 -1.32 -9.82 4.44
CA ILE A 193 -1.95 -10.80 5.31
C ILE A 193 -3.20 -10.26 5.98
N GLY A 194 -4.07 -11.19 6.33
CA GLY A 194 -5.39 -10.93 6.84
C GLY A 194 -5.41 -10.09 8.10
N TYR A 195 -6.60 -9.72 8.52
CA TYR A 195 -6.86 -8.97 9.72
C TYR A 195 -7.33 -9.93 10.82
N ALA A 196 -6.61 -9.97 11.93
CA ALA A 196 -7.05 -10.72 13.11
C ALA A 196 -8.26 -10.04 13.75
N ARG A 197 -9.30 -10.78 14.03
CA ARG A 197 -10.42 -10.31 14.87
C ARG A 197 -9.95 -10.15 16.31
N GLN A 198 -10.66 -9.36 17.10
CA GLN A 198 -10.28 -9.09 18.52
C GLN A 198 -10.19 -10.34 19.39
N ASP A 199 -10.88 -11.40 19.03
CA ASP A 199 -10.95 -12.68 19.71
C ASP A 199 -9.99 -13.74 19.14
N GLU A 200 -9.28 -13.42 18.06
CA GLU A 200 -8.32 -14.32 17.42
C GLU A 200 -6.88 -13.86 17.66
N PRO A 201 -5.95 -14.79 17.93
CA PRO A 201 -4.54 -14.43 18.11
C PRO A 201 -3.96 -13.89 16.80
N VAL A 202 -3.18 -12.82 16.90
CA VAL A 202 -2.36 -12.31 15.78
C VAL A 202 -1.24 -13.32 15.55
N THR A 203 -1.15 -13.81 14.32
CA THR A 203 -0.10 -14.70 13.85
C THR A 203 0.51 -14.14 12.57
N GLU A 204 1.63 -14.70 12.12
CA GLU A 204 2.24 -14.34 10.83
C GLU A 204 1.30 -14.56 9.64
N THR A 205 0.28 -15.39 9.77
CA THR A 205 -0.73 -15.67 8.74
C THR A 205 -2.02 -14.89 8.90
N ARG A 206 -2.27 -14.30 10.07
CA ARG A 206 -3.51 -13.56 10.35
C ARG A 206 -3.33 -12.05 10.45
N GLY A 207 -2.13 -11.56 10.48
CA GLY A 207 -1.72 -10.17 10.37
C GLY A 207 -2.56 -9.11 11.12
N ASP A 208 -1.92 -7.99 11.35
CA ASP A 208 -2.54 -6.77 11.89
C ASP A 208 -1.74 -5.54 11.41
N GLY A 209 -1.84 -4.41 12.09
CA GLY A 209 -1.04 -3.24 11.78
C GLY A 209 0.46 -3.39 12.11
N LYS A 210 0.88 -4.41 12.84
CA LYS A 210 2.29 -4.73 13.09
C LYS A 210 2.82 -5.75 12.09
N TYR A 211 2.03 -6.78 11.81
CA TYR A 211 2.33 -7.86 10.87
C TYR A 211 1.32 -7.82 9.72
N PHE A 212 1.65 -7.16 8.63
CA PHE A 212 0.72 -6.89 7.53
C PHE A 212 1.21 -7.39 6.17
N LEU A 213 2.47 -7.86 6.07
CA LEU A 213 3.05 -8.42 4.86
C LEU A 213 3.35 -9.91 5.04
N SER A 214 3.11 -10.69 3.99
CA SER A 214 3.45 -12.11 3.89
C SER A 214 4.89 -12.38 3.46
N LEU A 215 5.71 -11.33 3.32
CA LEU A 215 7.14 -11.47 3.00
C LEU A 215 7.86 -12.20 4.13
N ARG A 216 8.57 -13.27 3.77
CA ARG A 216 9.40 -14.02 4.69
C ARG A 216 10.70 -13.27 4.95
N ARG A 217 11.40 -13.66 6.01
CA ARG A 217 12.70 -13.08 6.33
C ARG A 217 13.69 -13.25 5.16
N GLY A 218 14.29 -12.16 4.71
CA GLY A 218 15.22 -12.14 3.59
C GLY A 218 14.56 -12.02 2.21
N GLU A 219 13.23 -12.12 2.10
CA GLU A 219 12.52 -11.89 0.84
C GLU A 219 12.43 -10.40 0.50
N ILE A 220 12.44 -10.11 -0.79
CA ILE A 220 12.29 -8.77 -1.37
C ILE A 220 11.33 -8.82 -2.56
N ILE A 221 10.56 -7.75 -2.76
CA ILE A 221 9.77 -7.55 -3.98
C ILE A 221 10.74 -7.15 -5.10
N THR A 222 10.66 -7.81 -6.26
CA THR A 222 11.52 -7.50 -7.41
C THR A 222 10.77 -6.81 -8.53
N ALA A 223 9.51 -7.14 -8.76
CA ALA A 223 8.65 -6.50 -9.76
C ALA A 223 7.17 -6.64 -9.40
N VAL A 224 6.33 -5.84 -10.06
CA VAL A 224 4.87 -5.99 -10.10
C VAL A 224 4.42 -6.06 -11.55
N ARG A 225 3.45 -6.94 -11.82
CA ARG A 225 2.90 -7.19 -13.16
C ARG A 225 1.39 -7.22 -13.15
N ALA A 226 0.79 -6.83 -14.25
CA ALA A 226 -0.61 -7.17 -14.53
C ALA A 226 -0.83 -7.28 -16.04
N ARG A 227 -1.84 -8.08 -16.41
CA ARG A 227 -2.35 -8.12 -17.77
C ARG A 227 -3.46 -7.09 -17.92
N ASN A 228 -3.56 -6.51 -19.10
CA ASN A 228 -4.68 -5.64 -19.41
C ASN A 228 -5.97 -6.47 -19.56
N THR A 229 -7.06 -5.90 -19.08
CA THR A 229 -8.40 -6.45 -19.31
C THR A 229 -9.11 -5.55 -20.34
N PRO A 230 -9.34 -6.01 -21.57
CA PRO A 230 -9.96 -5.19 -22.62
C PRO A 230 -11.29 -4.60 -22.16
N GLY A 231 -11.48 -3.31 -22.43
CA GLY A 231 -12.71 -2.57 -22.05
C GLY A 231 -12.84 -2.21 -20.58
N LEU A 232 -11.83 -2.52 -19.76
CA LEU A 232 -11.80 -2.11 -18.35
C LEU A 232 -11.42 -0.62 -18.24
N ARG A 233 -12.35 0.19 -17.77
CA ARG A 233 -12.10 1.61 -17.41
C ARG A 233 -11.64 1.66 -15.96
N SER A 234 -10.65 2.48 -15.65
CA SER A 234 -10.13 2.53 -14.29
C SER A 234 -9.68 3.92 -13.87
N ALA A 235 -9.80 4.22 -12.57
CA ALA A 235 -9.36 5.49 -12.00
C ALA A 235 -8.98 5.35 -10.52
N TYR A 236 -8.13 6.24 -10.06
CA TYR A 236 -7.76 6.43 -8.66
C TYR A 236 -8.04 7.86 -8.23
N ASP A 237 -8.51 8.03 -7.01
CA ASP A 237 -8.58 9.34 -6.35
C ASP A 237 -8.43 9.19 -4.84
N LYS A 238 -8.07 10.28 -4.15
CA LYS A 238 -7.97 10.29 -2.69
C LYS A 238 -8.42 11.59 -2.06
N ILE A 239 -8.99 11.48 -0.87
CA ILE A 239 -9.24 12.62 -0.01
C ILE A 239 -8.05 12.81 0.91
N ARG A 240 -7.58 14.05 1.00
CA ARG A 240 -6.49 14.51 1.85
C ARG A 240 -6.82 15.89 2.41
N ILE A 241 -6.22 16.24 3.53
CA ILE A 241 -6.45 17.55 4.19
C ILE A 241 -5.72 18.64 3.43
N ARG A 242 -4.49 18.37 2.99
CA ARG A 242 -3.66 19.23 2.15
C ARG A 242 -3.64 18.73 0.70
N ARG A 243 -3.31 19.61 -0.23
CA ARG A 243 -3.24 19.22 -1.65
C ARG A 243 -1.99 18.43 -2.01
N SER A 244 -0.94 18.49 -1.21
CA SER A 244 0.35 17.83 -1.47
C SER A 244 0.99 17.32 -0.18
N ILE A 245 1.91 16.37 -0.31
CA ILE A 245 2.73 15.79 0.77
C ILE A 245 1.85 15.29 1.92
N GLU A 246 0.87 14.46 1.58
CA GLU A 246 -0.04 13.91 2.57
C GLU A 246 -0.50 12.48 2.25
N TYR A 247 -0.58 11.67 3.29
CA TYR A 247 -1.20 10.37 3.24
C TYR A 247 -2.72 10.48 3.01
N PRO A 248 -3.36 9.47 2.42
CA PRO A 248 -4.79 9.51 2.22
C PRO A 248 -5.57 9.51 3.55
N VAL A 249 -6.53 10.40 3.69
CA VAL A 249 -7.64 10.24 4.63
C VAL A 249 -8.39 8.96 4.25
N THR A 250 -8.64 8.79 2.96
CA THR A 250 -8.99 7.57 2.26
C THR A 250 -8.58 7.70 0.79
N GLY A 251 -8.01 6.64 0.21
CA GLY A 251 -7.75 6.52 -1.22
C GLY A 251 -8.60 5.39 -1.78
N VAL A 252 -9.11 5.57 -2.98
CA VAL A 252 -10.02 4.63 -3.65
C VAL A 252 -9.57 4.43 -5.09
N ALA A 253 -9.41 3.17 -5.46
CA ALA A 253 -9.25 2.73 -6.84
C ALA A 253 -10.53 2.05 -7.30
N VAL A 254 -10.96 2.34 -8.49
CA VAL A 254 -12.09 1.68 -9.16
C VAL A 254 -11.65 1.22 -10.53
N ALA A 255 -12.00 -0.01 -10.87
CA ALA A 255 -11.98 -0.51 -12.23
C ALA A 255 -13.34 -1.13 -12.55
N LEU A 256 -13.91 -0.80 -13.71
CA LEU A 256 -15.19 -1.32 -14.12
C LEU A 256 -15.26 -1.55 -15.64
N ARG A 257 -16.15 -2.43 -16.03
CA ARG A 257 -16.52 -2.65 -17.44
C ARG A 257 -18.02 -2.51 -17.58
N ARG A 258 -18.45 -1.94 -18.71
CA ARG A 258 -19.86 -1.88 -19.11
C ARG A 258 -20.06 -2.41 -20.52
N GLU A 259 -21.26 -2.91 -20.76
CA GLU A 259 -21.76 -3.29 -22.07
C GLU A 259 -23.10 -2.56 -22.28
N GLY A 260 -23.08 -1.53 -23.13
CA GLY A 260 -24.17 -0.57 -23.21
C GLY A 260 -24.41 0.11 -21.86
N GLU A 261 -25.62 -0.02 -21.32
CA GLU A 261 -26.01 0.50 -20.00
C GLU A 261 -25.83 -0.50 -18.85
N LYS A 262 -25.32 -1.71 -19.14
CA LYS A 262 -25.12 -2.73 -18.11
C LYS A 262 -23.72 -2.65 -17.52
N LEU A 263 -23.63 -2.61 -16.20
CA LEU A 263 -22.39 -2.82 -15.46
C LEU A 263 -22.05 -4.32 -15.46
N THR A 264 -20.93 -4.72 -16.07
CA THR A 264 -20.55 -6.14 -16.23
C THR A 264 -19.38 -6.57 -15.37
N ASP A 265 -18.54 -5.63 -14.90
CA ASP A 265 -17.47 -5.88 -13.93
C ASP A 265 -17.32 -4.64 -13.03
N LEU A 266 -17.12 -4.85 -11.74
CA LEU A 266 -16.86 -3.79 -10.77
C LEU A 266 -15.83 -4.25 -9.73
N ARG A 267 -14.73 -3.55 -9.67
CA ARG A 267 -13.63 -3.78 -8.73
C ARG A 267 -13.34 -2.48 -8.00
N VAL A 268 -13.42 -2.52 -6.68
CA VAL A 268 -13.20 -1.33 -5.82
C VAL A 268 -12.21 -1.70 -4.74
N ALA A 269 -11.16 -0.89 -4.58
CA ALA A 269 -10.15 -1.11 -3.56
C ALA A 269 -9.80 0.19 -2.83
N PHE A 270 -9.41 0.05 -1.56
CA PHE A 270 -9.19 1.16 -0.63
C PHE A 270 -7.82 1.12 0.02
N THR A 271 -7.32 2.31 0.36
CA THR A 271 -6.17 2.51 1.24
C THR A 271 -6.45 3.64 2.23
N GLY A 272 -5.60 3.78 3.24
CA GLY A 272 -5.73 4.83 4.26
C GLY A 272 -6.80 4.55 5.30
N THR A 273 -7.41 3.37 5.35
CA THR A 273 -8.51 3.04 6.25
C THR A 273 -8.22 1.85 7.17
N ASN A 274 -7.76 0.75 6.62
CA ASN A 274 -7.50 -0.51 7.32
C ASN A 274 -5.98 -0.72 7.54
N PRO A 275 -5.57 -1.69 8.35
CA PRO A 275 -4.15 -2.08 8.48
C PRO A 275 -3.53 -2.62 7.18
N ARG A 276 -4.33 -2.93 6.18
CA ARG A 276 -3.93 -3.37 4.84
C ARG A 276 -4.78 -2.67 3.77
N PRO A 277 -4.37 -2.66 2.51
CA PRO A 277 -5.27 -2.27 1.42
C PRO A 277 -6.42 -3.28 1.35
N VAL A 278 -7.62 -2.81 1.02
CA VAL A 278 -8.82 -3.65 0.98
C VAL A 278 -9.41 -3.59 -0.41
N ARG A 279 -9.47 -4.71 -1.11
CA ARG A 279 -10.36 -4.90 -2.25
C ARG A 279 -11.70 -5.39 -1.72
N LEU A 280 -12.80 -4.73 -2.08
CA LEU A 280 -14.12 -5.13 -1.64
C LEU A 280 -14.48 -6.50 -2.20
N ALA A 281 -14.91 -7.40 -1.34
CA ALA A 281 -15.60 -8.63 -1.72
C ALA A 281 -17.08 -8.34 -2.02
N GLY A 282 -17.71 -9.15 -2.85
CA GLY A 282 -19.14 -9.05 -3.16
C GLY A 282 -19.51 -7.99 -4.22
N THR A 283 -18.55 -7.30 -4.84
CA THR A 283 -18.84 -6.33 -5.90
C THR A 283 -19.42 -6.98 -7.17
N ALA A 284 -19.14 -8.25 -7.42
CA ALA A 284 -19.70 -9.00 -8.54
C ALA A 284 -21.23 -9.13 -8.46
N GLU A 285 -21.79 -9.18 -7.26
CA GLU A 285 -23.23 -9.26 -7.02
C GLU A 285 -23.98 -7.95 -7.39
N LEU A 286 -23.22 -6.85 -7.54
CA LEU A 286 -23.75 -5.56 -7.99
C LEU A 286 -23.77 -5.43 -9.52
N CYS A 287 -23.24 -6.41 -10.25
CA CYS A 287 -23.12 -6.41 -11.70
C CYS A 287 -24.31 -7.14 -12.36
N GLY A 288 -24.41 -7.01 -13.70
CA GLY A 288 -25.43 -7.69 -14.51
C GLY A 288 -26.64 -6.82 -14.83
N GLY A 289 -26.78 -5.65 -14.26
CA GLY A 289 -27.89 -4.69 -14.50
C GLY A 289 -27.38 -3.29 -14.83
N VAL A 290 -28.32 -2.35 -14.94
CA VAL A 290 -28.01 -0.93 -15.10
C VAL A 290 -27.42 -0.36 -13.80
N LEU A 291 -26.60 0.68 -13.94
CA LEU A 291 -26.07 1.39 -12.79
C LEU A 291 -27.17 2.30 -12.19
N ASP A 292 -27.83 1.82 -11.15
CA ASP A 292 -28.96 2.47 -10.50
C ASP A 292 -28.72 2.73 -8.99
N ALA A 293 -29.73 3.25 -8.31
CA ALA A 293 -29.70 3.50 -6.87
C ALA A 293 -29.44 2.25 -6.02
N ARG A 294 -29.83 1.04 -6.51
CA ARG A 294 -29.63 -0.24 -5.79
C ARG A 294 -28.16 -0.62 -5.80
N VAL A 295 -27.48 -0.45 -6.95
CA VAL A 295 -26.04 -0.69 -7.07
C VAL A 295 -25.28 0.21 -6.11
N PHE A 296 -25.61 1.50 -6.02
CA PHE A 296 -24.97 2.42 -5.08
C PHE A 296 -25.27 2.11 -3.61
N ALA A 297 -26.51 1.71 -3.29
CA ALA A 297 -26.87 1.28 -1.94
C ALA A 297 -26.09 0.00 -1.54
N GLY A 298 -25.96 -0.94 -2.45
CA GLY A 298 -25.16 -2.16 -2.26
C GLY A 298 -23.68 -1.84 -2.06
N LEU A 299 -23.11 -0.97 -2.89
CA LEU A 299 -21.73 -0.51 -2.73
C LEU A 299 -21.50 0.16 -1.36
N ASP A 300 -22.41 1.04 -0.93
CA ASP A 300 -22.34 1.66 0.40
C ASP A 300 -22.43 0.63 1.53
N ALA A 301 -23.20 -0.43 1.36
CA ALA A 301 -23.29 -1.53 2.33
C ALA A 301 -21.97 -2.29 2.43
N LEU A 302 -21.35 -2.66 1.31
CA LEU A 302 -20.04 -3.32 1.27
C LEU A 302 -18.95 -2.44 1.89
N VAL A 303 -18.97 -1.13 1.63
CA VAL A 303 -18.01 -0.19 2.25
C VAL A 303 -18.22 -0.12 3.76
N ARG A 304 -19.45 -0.04 4.26
CA ARG A 304 -19.73 -0.01 5.72
C ARG A 304 -19.25 -1.27 6.42
N ASP A 305 -19.39 -2.42 5.79
CA ASP A 305 -19.01 -3.71 6.35
C ASP A 305 -17.49 -3.91 6.38
N GLN A 306 -16.80 -3.60 5.28
CA GLN A 306 -15.42 -4.01 5.08
C GLN A 306 -14.38 -2.90 5.37
N ILE A 307 -14.79 -1.63 5.39
CA ILE A 307 -13.89 -0.51 5.65
C ILE A 307 -13.89 -0.14 7.12
N MET A 308 -12.77 -0.44 7.79
CA MET A 308 -12.57 -0.21 9.21
C MET A 308 -11.63 0.98 9.44
N ALA A 309 -12.18 2.18 9.46
CA ALA A 309 -11.39 3.38 9.75
C ALA A 309 -11.34 3.65 11.26
N MET A 310 -10.19 3.37 11.87
CA MET A 310 -9.91 3.67 13.27
C MET A 310 -9.30 5.08 13.45
N LYS A 311 -9.23 5.57 14.69
CA LYS A 311 -8.60 6.87 15.02
C LYS A 311 -7.07 6.78 14.93
N THR A 312 -6.56 6.52 13.74
CA THR A 312 -5.10 6.43 13.45
C THR A 312 -4.50 7.74 12.95
N THR A 313 -5.34 8.74 12.69
CA THR A 313 -4.99 10.10 12.28
C THR A 313 -5.81 11.10 13.11
N PHE A 314 -5.59 12.41 12.89
CA PHE A 314 -6.43 13.46 13.48
C PHE A 314 -7.85 13.46 12.91
N THR A 315 -8.08 12.88 11.72
CA THR A 315 -9.40 12.78 11.11
C THR A 315 -10.21 11.65 11.77
N PRO A 316 -11.45 11.91 12.23
CA PRO A 316 -12.29 10.90 12.88
C PRO A 316 -12.57 9.69 11.98
N GLY A 317 -12.58 8.47 12.55
CA GLY A 317 -12.78 7.23 11.80
C GLY A 317 -14.13 7.16 11.09
N HIS A 318 -15.22 7.64 11.72
CA HIS A 318 -16.54 7.67 11.10
C HIS A 318 -16.59 8.57 9.84
N TYR A 319 -15.92 9.73 9.87
CA TYR A 319 -15.78 10.60 8.70
C TYR A 319 -15.02 9.89 7.59
N ARG A 320 -13.86 9.27 7.91
CA ARG A 320 -13.05 8.55 6.93
C ARG A 320 -13.84 7.45 6.22
N ARG A 321 -14.64 6.68 6.96
CA ARG A 321 -15.51 5.63 6.38
C ARG A 321 -16.60 6.21 5.49
N ARG A 322 -17.25 7.30 5.95
CA ARG A 322 -18.30 7.96 5.17
C ARG A 322 -17.78 8.49 3.85
N VAL A 323 -16.64 9.20 3.86
CA VAL A 323 -16.08 9.78 2.63
C VAL A 323 -15.50 8.71 1.70
N ALA A 324 -15.10 7.54 2.22
CA ALA A 324 -14.70 6.41 1.40
C ALA A 324 -15.84 5.94 0.47
N GLY A 325 -17.05 5.74 0.99
CA GLY A 325 -18.23 5.39 0.19
C GLY A 325 -18.59 6.49 -0.82
N VAL A 326 -18.57 7.77 -0.39
CA VAL A 326 -18.86 8.89 -1.30
C VAL A 326 -17.87 8.92 -2.46
N LEU A 327 -16.57 8.75 -2.19
CA LEU A 327 -15.53 8.77 -3.22
C LEU A 327 -15.67 7.57 -4.18
N ALA A 328 -15.95 6.39 -3.65
CA ALA A 328 -16.19 5.20 -4.47
C ALA A 328 -17.36 5.41 -5.44
N ARG A 329 -18.50 5.89 -4.96
CA ARG A 329 -19.66 6.19 -5.82
C ARG A 329 -19.34 7.21 -6.91
N ARG A 330 -18.63 8.30 -6.57
CA ARG A 330 -18.23 9.33 -7.54
C ARG A 330 -17.32 8.77 -8.63
N LEU A 331 -16.38 7.89 -8.26
CA LEU A 331 -15.50 7.24 -9.23
C LEU A 331 -16.25 6.26 -10.12
N VAL A 332 -17.16 5.45 -9.54
CA VAL A 332 -18.00 4.51 -10.30
C VAL A 332 -18.85 5.27 -11.31
N GLN A 333 -19.56 6.33 -10.88
CA GLN A 333 -20.36 7.14 -11.77
C GLN A 333 -19.53 7.75 -12.90
N ARG A 334 -18.42 8.41 -12.58
CA ARG A 334 -17.52 9.04 -13.57
C ARG A 334 -16.96 8.06 -14.60
N LEU A 335 -16.69 6.83 -14.21
CA LEU A 335 -16.16 5.80 -15.12
C LEU A 335 -17.25 5.14 -15.94
N PHE A 336 -18.47 5.13 -15.43
CA PHE A 336 -19.61 4.55 -16.13
C PHE A 336 -20.12 5.45 -17.24
N ASP A 337 -20.17 6.76 -17.01
CA ASP A 337 -20.52 7.78 -17.99
C ASP A 337 -19.48 7.82 -19.14
#